data_863d2fdfd5a46ce65c0d0c3574c161b2
#
_entry.id   863d2fdfd5a46ce65c0d0c3574c161b2
#
_cell.length_a   1.000
_cell.length_b   1.000
_cell.length_c   1.000
_cell.angle_alpha   90.00
_cell.angle_beta   90.00
_cell.angle_gamma   90.00
#
_symmetry.space_group_name_H-M   'P 1'
#
loop_
_entity.id
_entity.type
_entity.pdbx_description
1 polymer ?
#
loop_
_entity_poly.entity_id
_entity_poly.type
_entity_poly.pdbx_seq_one_letter_code
_entity_poly.pdbx_strand_id
1 'polypeptide(L)'
;MVLRAAGVNCDMETRHALELAGAKADRVHVNRLIEDKGLLDRYHIVVFPGGFSYGDDVAAGRILANQIVHHLADPIRRFIDDGKLVLGICNGFQVLVKMGVLPGNGAFKQEHVTITYNDSGKFEDRWVHLLPQTDRCVFIEPQRQIYLPVAHGEGKVVTADAATLERLKSDGYIAYKYVGPDGEEGPYPINPNGSVESIAGLTDSTGRVMGLMPHPERFVRRTQHPHWTRLGEDLDPDGIKIFRNAVRYAQENLLQSCSA
;
A
#
# COMPACT_ATOMS: atom_id res chain seq x y z
N MET A 1 0.15 -7.29 11.91
CA MET A 1 0.34 -6.03 12.69
C MET A 1 -0.05 -4.84 11.85
N VAL A 2 -0.77 -3.89 12.43
CA VAL A 2 -1.05 -2.57 11.83
C VAL A 2 -0.26 -1.52 12.61
N LEU A 3 0.62 -0.80 11.93
CA LEU A 3 1.49 0.20 12.56
C LEU A 3 0.68 1.44 12.95
N ARG A 4 0.98 1.99 14.12
CA ARG A 4 0.41 3.27 14.59
C ARG A 4 1.50 4.30 14.85
N ALA A 5 1.20 5.54 14.55
CA ALA A 5 1.99 6.71 14.93
C ALA A 5 1.04 7.89 15.14
N ALA A 6 1.54 9.01 15.66
CA ALA A 6 0.76 10.23 15.72
C ALA A 6 0.27 10.62 14.33
N GLY A 7 -1.02 10.96 14.18
CA GLY A 7 -1.65 11.34 12.91
C GLY A 7 -2.06 10.18 12.00
N VAL A 8 -1.65 8.95 12.26
CA VAL A 8 -2.17 7.76 11.57
C VAL A 8 -3.61 7.53 12.04
N ASN A 9 -4.59 7.63 11.13
CA ASN A 9 -6.01 7.55 11.47
C ASN A 9 -6.78 6.43 10.77
N CYS A 10 -6.17 5.72 9.79
CA CYS A 10 -6.79 4.57 9.12
C CYS A 10 -6.44 3.22 9.77
N ASP A 11 -5.82 3.22 10.97
CA ASP A 11 -5.33 2.02 11.64
C ASP A 11 -6.45 1.11 12.14
N MET A 12 -7.59 1.67 12.55
CA MET A 12 -8.74 0.88 13.02
C MET A 12 -9.46 0.17 11.86
N GLU A 13 -9.71 0.89 10.77
CA GLU A 13 -10.37 0.32 9.59
C GLU A 13 -9.47 -0.70 8.88
N THR A 14 -8.15 -0.46 8.85
CA THR A 14 -7.17 -1.42 8.33
C THR A 14 -7.12 -2.70 9.17
N ARG A 15 -7.11 -2.59 10.51
CA ARG A 15 -7.22 -3.72 11.41
C ARG A 15 -8.49 -4.52 11.14
N HIS A 16 -9.62 -3.83 11.05
CA HIS A 16 -10.91 -4.46 10.76
C HIS A 16 -10.91 -5.21 9.43
N ALA A 17 -10.30 -4.64 8.38
CA ALA A 17 -10.16 -5.31 7.08
C ALA A 17 -9.36 -6.62 7.17
N LEU A 18 -8.25 -6.62 7.92
CA LEU A 18 -7.46 -7.83 8.18
C LEU A 18 -8.25 -8.88 8.96
N GLU A 19 -9.01 -8.46 9.98
CA GLU A 19 -9.86 -9.36 10.77
C GLU A 19 -10.98 -9.98 9.92
N LEU A 20 -11.60 -9.20 9.04
CA LEU A 20 -12.58 -9.71 8.07
C LEU A 20 -11.97 -10.69 7.06
N ALA A 21 -10.69 -10.52 6.73
CA ALA A 21 -9.94 -11.45 5.88
C ALA A 21 -9.50 -12.72 6.61
N GLY A 22 -9.75 -12.86 7.93
CA GLY A 22 -9.42 -14.03 8.74
C GLY A 22 -8.10 -13.97 9.50
N ALA A 23 -7.43 -12.81 9.55
CA ALA A 23 -6.22 -12.64 10.35
C ALA A 23 -6.52 -12.24 11.79
N LYS A 24 -5.58 -12.53 12.71
CA LYS A 24 -5.48 -11.85 14.00
C LYS A 24 -4.65 -10.58 13.80
N ALA A 25 -5.23 -9.42 14.12
CA ALA A 25 -4.60 -8.14 13.82
C ALA A 25 -4.45 -7.27 15.07
N ASP A 26 -3.20 -6.91 15.39
CA ASP A 26 -2.85 -6.00 16.48
C ASP A 26 -2.48 -4.63 15.92
N ARG A 27 -2.89 -3.56 16.61
CA ARG A 27 -2.42 -2.20 16.36
C ARG A 27 -1.26 -1.91 17.28
N VAL A 28 -0.07 -1.70 16.71
CA VAL A 28 1.17 -1.51 17.45
C VAL A 28 1.73 -0.12 17.17
N HIS A 29 1.93 0.65 18.24
CA HIS A 29 2.55 1.98 18.12
C HIS A 29 4.04 1.85 17.77
N VAL A 30 4.54 2.71 16.89
CA VAL A 30 5.93 2.70 16.43
C VAL A 30 6.94 2.73 17.58
N ASN A 31 6.69 3.49 18.64
CA ASN A 31 7.57 3.53 19.81
C ASN A 31 7.69 2.17 20.50
N ARG A 32 6.57 1.42 20.59
CA ARG A 32 6.60 0.07 21.16
C ARG A 32 7.48 -0.88 20.35
N LEU A 33 7.45 -0.72 19.01
CA LEU A 33 8.28 -1.50 18.12
C LEU A 33 9.77 -1.09 18.22
N ILE A 34 10.05 0.19 18.47
CA ILE A 34 11.42 0.69 18.72
C ILE A 34 11.97 0.16 20.05
N GLU A 35 11.13 0.11 21.09
CA GLU A 35 11.50 -0.42 22.42
C GLU A 35 11.76 -1.93 22.36
N ASP A 36 10.94 -2.68 21.61
CA ASP A 36 11.04 -4.14 21.46
C ASP A 36 11.07 -4.51 19.97
N LYS A 37 12.26 -4.52 19.38
CA LYS A 37 12.47 -4.86 17.96
C LYS A 37 12.10 -6.31 17.65
N GLY A 38 12.20 -7.22 18.62
CA GLY A 38 11.82 -8.63 18.49
C GLY A 38 10.31 -8.83 18.37
N LEU A 39 9.52 -7.83 18.73
CA LEU A 39 8.06 -7.89 18.54
C LEU A 39 7.65 -8.13 17.09
N LEU A 40 8.44 -7.63 16.12
CA LEU A 40 8.19 -7.81 14.69
C LEU A 40 8.20 -9.29 14.26
N ASP A 41 9.00 -10.11 14.90
CA ASP A 41 9.18 -11.54 14.57
C ASP A 41 7.89 -12.34 14.78
N ARG A 42 6.98 -11.86 15.61
CA ARG A 42 5.70 -12.50 15.93
C ARG A 42 4.64 -12.34 14.82
N TYR A 43 4.91 -11.50 13.82
CA TYR A 43 3.93 -11.18 12.77
C TYR A 43 4.39 -11.70 11.41
N HIS A 44 3.43 -11.95 10.54
CA HIS A 44 3.64 -12.40 9.16
C HIS A 44 3.30 -11.30 8.14
N ILE A 45 2.46 -10.36 8.56
CA ILE A 45 2.02 -9.22 7.74
C ILE A 45 2.18 -7.95 8.56
N VAL A 46 2.84 -6.94 7.99
CA VAL A 46 2.91 -5.58 8.53
C VAL A 46 2.22 -4.62 7.58
N VAL A 47 1.25 -3.87 8.09
CA VAL A 47 0.58 -2.82 7.31
C VAL A 47 0.95 -1.45 7.87
N PHE A 48 1.39 -0.59 6.99
CA PHE A 48 1.54 0.85 7.17
C PHE A 48 0.25 1.49 6.69
N PRO A 49 -0.66 1.88 7.58
CA PRO A 49 -1.96 2.38 7.18
C PRO A 49 -1.91 3.83 6.71
N GLY A 50 -3.02 4.28 6.14
CA GLY A 50 -3.22 5.67 5.76
C GLY A 50 -3.38 6.62 6.95
N GLY A 51 -3.40 7.91 6.64
CA GLY A 51 -3.53 9.00 7.59
C GLY A 51 -2.63 10.17 7.22
N PHE A 52 -2.24 10.93 8.24
CA PHE A 52 -1.38 12.10 8.15
C PHE A 52 -0.31 11.99 9.24
N SER A 53 0.61 11.03 9.09
CA SER A 53 1.62 10.74 10.12
C SER A 53 2.43 11.99 10.47
N TYR A 54 2.42 12.36 11.76
CA TYR A 54 3.04 13.59 12.27
C TYR A 54 2.54 14.86 11.57
N GLY A 55 1.26 14.90 11.13
CA GLY A 55 0.66 16.08 10.50
C GLY A 55 1.13 16.37 9.07
N ASP A 56 1.97 15.49 8.49
CA ASP A 56 2.65 15.72 7.20
C ASP A 56 3.47 17.03 7.15
N ASP A 57 3.93 17.49 8.33
CA ASP A 57 4.52 18.84 8.53
C ASP A 57 5.71 19.17 7.63
N VAL A 58 6.51 18.18 7.25
CA VAL A 58 7.68 18.37 6.36
C VAL A 58 7.36 17.91 4.94
N ALA A 59 6.75 16.77 4.81
CA ALA A 59 6.20 16.14 3.61
C ALA A 59 5.49 14.86 4.07
N ALA A 60 4.45 14.46 3.35
CA ALA A 60 3.62 13.31 3.73
C ALA A 60 4.47 12.06 4.00
N GLY A 61 4.35 11.51 5.21
CA GLY A 61 5.07 10.31 5.65
C GLY A 61 6.56 10.47 5.98
N ARG A 62 7.18 11.65 5.82
CA ARG A 62 8.63 11.80 5.92
C ARG A 62 9.18 11.61 7.34
N ILE A 63 8.52 12.16 8.35
CA ILE A 63 8.97 12.05 9.74
C ILE A 63 8.91 10.59 10.19
N LEU A 64 7.80 9.89 9.90
CA LEU A 64 7.65 8.48 10.23
C LEU A 64 8.68 7.62 9.49
N ALA A 65 8.91 7.88 8.20
CA ALA A 65 9.92 7.17 7.42
C ALA A 65 11.32 7.32 8.03
N ASN A 66 11.72 8.54 8.38
CA ASN A 66 13.02 8.80 9.03
C ASN A 66 13.14 8.08 10.38
N GLN A 67 12.09 8.12 11.21
CA GLN A 67 12.09 7.43 12.51
C GLN A 67 12.28 5.92 12.33
N ILE A 68 11.58 5.32 11.35
CA ILE A 68 11.69 3.88 11.08
C ILE A 68 13.06 3.54 10.51
N VAL A 69 13.59 4.31 9.57
CA VAL A 69 14.93 4.07 9.02
C VAL A 69 16.00 4.14 10.11
N HIS A 70 15.92 5.12 11.02
CA HIS A 70 16.92 5.25 12.09
C HIS A 70 16.88 4.12 13.13
N HIS A 71 15.70 3.58 13.43
CA HIS A 71 15.54 2.66 14.55
C HIS A 71 15.20 1.23 14.15
N LEU A 72 14.58 1.02 12.99
CA LEU A 72 13.95 -0.23 12.60
C LEU A 72 14.37 -0.72 11.20
N ALA A 73 15.37 -0.10 10.55
CA ALA A 73 15.81 -0.48 9.20
C ALA A 73 16.16 -1.98 9.11
N ASP A 74 17.06 -2.45 9.98
CA ASP A 74 17.48 -3.86 9.96
C ASP A 74 16.37 -4.84 10.33
N PRO A 75 15.54 -4.58 11.38
CA PRO A 75 14.36 -5.41 11.65
C PRO A 75 13.39 -5.52 10.47
N ILE A 76 13.08 -4.42 9.80
CA ILE A 76 12.18 -4.45 8.64
C ILE A 76 12.82 -5.16 7.45
N ARG A 77 14.12 -4.95 7.21
CA ARG A 77 14.82 -5.70 6.16
C ARG A 77 14.74 -7.19 6.40
N ARG A 78 15.09 -7.67 7.61
CA ARG A 78 14.98 -9.08 7.97
C ARG A 78 13.56 -9.61 7.79
N PHE A 79 12.56 -8.83 8.20
CA PHE A 79 11.16 -9.19 8.03
C PHE A 79 10.80 -9.45 6.55
N ILE A 80 11.29 -8.62 5.63
CA ILE A 80 11.09 -8.79 4.19
C ILE A 80 11.89 -10.00 3.67
N ASP A 81 13.14 -10.13 4.10
CA ASP A 81 14.04 -11.25 3.70
C ASP A 81 13.51 -12.60 4.18
N ASP A 82 12.85 -12.64 5.34
CA ASP A 82 12.15 -13.83 5.87
C ASP A 82 10.89 -14.21 5.06
N GLY A 83 10.61 -13.54 3.97
CA GLY A 83 9.47 -13.83 3.08
C GLY A 83 8.13 -13.28 3.55
N LYS A 84 8.11 -12.45 4.59
CA LYS A 84 6.91 -11.88 5.18
C LYS A 84 6.39 -10.69 4.37
N LEU A 85 5.14 -10.29 4.64
CA LEU A 85 4.39 -9.35 3.81
C LEU A 85 4.39 -7.92 4.38
N VAL A 86 4.60 -6.93 3.52
CA VAL A 86 4.51 -5.52 3.88
C VAL A 86 3.54 -4.81 2.93
N LEU A 87 2.54 -4.13 3.49
CA LEU A 87 1.57 -3.33 2.75
C LEU A 87 1.59 -1.88 3.22
N GLY A 88 1.71 -0.93 2.29
CA GLY A 88 1.57 0.50 2.54
C GLY A 88 0.32 1.06 1.87
N ILE A 89 -0.55 1.73 2.62
CA ILE A 89 -1.79 2.32 2.11
C ILE A 89 -1.71 3.84 2.23
N CYS A 90 -1.88 4.58 1.14
CA CYS A 90 -1.89 6.04 1.10
C CYS A 90 -0.65 6.63 1.81
N ASN A 91 -0.79 7.22 2.99
CA ASN A 91 0.35 7.71 3.79
C ASN A 91 1.37 6.60 4.09
N GLY A 92 0.94 5.36 4.30
CA GLY A 92 1.83 4.22 4.46
C GLY A 92 2.64 3.91 3.20
N PHE A 93 2.07 4.09 2.01
CA PHE A 93 2.81 3.97 0.75
C PHE A 93 3.87 5.07 0.62
N GLN A 94 3.51 6.32 0.96
CA GLN A 94 4.47 7.43 1.00
C GLN A 94 5.64 7.13 1.96
N VAL A 95 5.36 6.54 3.13
CA VAL A 95 6.38 6.11 4.09
C VAL A 95 7.30 5.06 3.47
N LEU A 96 6.77 4.00 2.83
CA LEU A 96 7.58 2.95 2.21
C LEU A 96 8.48 3.48 1.08
N VAL A 97 7.99 4.43 0.28
CA VAL A 97 8.81 5.09 -0.75
C VAL A 97 9.91 5.94 -0.13
N LYS A 98 9.59 6.73 0.90
CA LYS A 98 10.56 7.59 1.60
C LYS A 98 11.58 6.81 2.44
N MET A 99 11.25 5.58 2.83
CA MET A 99 12.20 4.64 3.43
C MET A 99 13.15 4.01 2.40
N GLY A 100 12.85 4.11 1.10
CA GLY A 100 13.57 3.41 0.03
C GLY A 100 13.26 1.91 -0.02
N VAL A 101 12.19 1.45 0.61
CA VAL A 101 11.71 0.06 0.51
C VAL A 101 11.03 -0.17 -0.83
N LEU A 102 10.32 0.84 -1.35
CA LEU A 102 9.69 0.84 -2.67
C LEU A 102 10.24 1.99 -3.55
N PRO A 103 10.44 1.71 -4.85
CA PRO A 103 10.52 0.42 -5.54
C PRO A 103 11.92 -0.16 -5.32
N GLY A 104 12.14 -1.14 -4.60
CA GLY A 104 13.49 -1.63 -4.35
C GLY A 104 13.54 -3.09 -3.93
N ASN A 105 14.75 -3.54 -3.61
CA ASN A 105 15.03 -4.90 -3.15
C ASN A 105 15.29 -4.92 -1.64
N GLY A 106 14.52 -4.14 -0.85
CA GLY A 106 14.78 -3.95 0.57
C GLY A 106 16.02 -3.10 0.88
N ALA A 107 16.64 -2.49 -0.12
CA ALA A 107 17.71 -1.52 0.08
C ALA A 107 17.09 -0.19 0.51
N PHE A 108 17.37 0.23 1.73
CA PHE A 108 16.87 1.49 2.31
C PHE A 108 17.59 2.72 1.72
N LYS A 109 17.56 2.86 0.39
CA LYS A 109 18.04 4.04 -0.30
C LYS A 109 16.85 4.78 -0.90
N GLN A 110 16.78 6.08 -0.67
CA GLN A 110 15.83 6.95 -1.37
C GLN A 110 16.33 7.11 -2.81
N GLU A 111 15.90 6.24 -3.68
CA GLU A 111 16.32 6.32 -5.08
C GLU A 111 15.14 6.57 -5.99
N HIS A 112 15.25 7.64 -6.76
CA HIS A 112 14.63 7.82 -8.05
C HIS A 112 13.10 7.92 -8.10
N VAL A 113 12.35 7.57 -7.05
CA VAL A 113 10.89 7.69 -7.00
C VAL A 113 10.45 8.47 -5.78
N THR A 114 9.51 9.37 -5.96
CA THR A 114 8.88 10.10 -4.85
C THR A 114 7.38 10.21 -5.07
N ILE A 115 6.65 10.49 -3.98
CA ILE A 115 5.23 10.83 -4.01
C ILE A 115 5.12 12.27 -3.51
N THR A 116 4.43 13.10 -4.28
CA THR A 116 4.32 14.55 -4.06
C THR A 116 2.90 15.05 -4.28
N TYR A 117 2.71 16.38 -4.25
CA TYR A 117 1.42 17.04 -4.40
C TYR A 117 0.71 16.67 -5.70
N ASN A 118 -0.61 16.49 -5.60
CA ASN A 118 -1.48 16.34 -6.76
C ASN A 118 -1.33 17.55 -7.70
N ASP A 119 -1.42 17.34 -9.01
CA ASP A 119 -1.34 18.42 -10.00
C ASP A 119 -2.44 19.47 -9.82
N SER A 120 -3.58 19.09 -9.28
CA SER A 120 -4.67 20.01 -8.96
C SER A 120 -4.34 20.96 -7.81
N GLY A 121 -3.30 20.69 -7.00
CA GLY A 121 -3.02 21.40 -5.76
C GLY A 121 -4.10 21.24 -4.69
N LYS A 122 -5.03 20.30 -4.88
CA LYS A 122 -6.19 20.04 -4.01
C LYS A 122 -6.19 18.64 -3.46
N PHE A 123 -6.91 18.46 -2.37
CA PHE A 123 -7.23 17.13 -1.84
C PHE A 123 -8.22 16.43 -2.79
N GLU A 124 -7.86 15.22 -3.24
CA GLU A 124 -8.69 14.38 -4.09
C GLU A 124 -9.37 13.31 -3.24
N ASP A 125 -10.69 13.34 -3.21
CA ASP A 125 -11.55 12.37 -2.52
C ASP A 125 -12.59 11.86 -3.52
N ARG A 126 -12.31 10.69 -4.09
CA ARG A 126 -13.14 10.07 -5.13
C ARG A 126 -12.88 8.57 -5.26
N TRP A 127 -13.72 7.92 -6.04
CA TRP A 127 -13.53 6.54 -6.43
C TRP A 127 -12.82 6.44 -7.78
N VAL A 128 -11.88 5.50 -7.88
CA VAL A 128 -11.04 5.29 -9.07
C VAL A 128 -10.99 3.82 -9.47
N HIS A 129 -10.88 3.57 -10.76
CA HIS A 129 -10.61 2.25 -11.29
C HIS A 129 -9.10 2.01 -11.36
N LEU A 130 -8.69 0.79 -11.04
CA LEU A 130 -7.30 0.36 -11.02
C LEU A 130 -7.13 -0.92 -11.82
N LEU A 131 -6.11 -0.95 -12.67
CA LEU A 131 -5.74 -2.13 -13.45
C LEU A 131 -4.39 -2.65 -12.98
N PRO A 132 -4.28 -3.95 -12.60
CA PRO A 132 -3.00 -4.57 -12.27
C PRO A 132 -2.03 -4.56 -13.45
N GLN A 133 -0.75 -4.34 -13.17
CA GLN A 133 0.32 -4.29 -14.16
C GLN A 133 1.34 -5.42 -14.02
N THR A 134 1.20 -6.24 -12.99
CA THR A 134 2.11 -7.37 -12.72
C THR A 134 1.33 -8.53 -12.10
N ASP A 135 1.75 -9.75 -12.39
CA ASP A 135 1.26 -11.00 -11.78
C ASP A 135 2.13 -11.45 -10.59
N ARG A 136 3.26 -10.78 -10.38
CA ARG A 136 4.20 -11.11 -9.30
C ARG A 136 3.66 -10.77 -7.92
N CYS A 137 2.88 -9.70 -7.79
CA CYS A 137 2.49 -9.17 -6.50
C CYS A 137 1.41 -10.04 -5.82
N VAL A 138 1.74 -10.56 -4.63
CA VAL A 138 0.88 -11.50 -3.89
C VAL A 138 -0.44 -10.89 -3.40
N PHE A 139 -0.55 -9.58 -3.35
CA PHE A 139 -1.73 -8.87 -2.88
C PHE A 139 -2.82 -8.71 -3.95
N ILE A 140 -2.49 -8.91 -5.23
CA ILE A 140 -3.36 -8.60 -6.36
C ILE A 140 -3.85 -9.85 -7.09
N GLU A 141 -5.02 -9.74 -7.70
CA GLU A 141 -5.52 -10.71 -8.67
C GLU A 141 -5.15 -10.23 -10.08
N PRO A 142 -4.32 -10.97 -10.83
CA PRO A 142 -3.89 -10.56 -12.16
C PRO A 142 -5.08 -10.25 -13.09
N GLN A 143 -4.92 -9.23 -13.94
CA GLN A 143 -5.88 -8.83 -14.98
C GLN A 143 -7.27 -8.41 -14.48
N ARG A 144 -7.50 -8.38 -13.19
CA ARG A 144 -8.77 -7.95 -12.62
C ARG A 144 -8.77 -6.47 -12.28
N GLN A 145 -9.54 -5.68 -13.01
CA GLN A 145 -9.82 -4.29 -12.64
C GLN A 145 -10.59 -4.23 -11.32
N ILE A 146 -10.19 -3.31 -10.46
CA ILE A 146 -10.83 -3.06 -9.16
C ILE A 146 -11.22 -1.58 -9.03
N TYR A 147 -12.17 -1.29 -8.13
CA TYR A 147 -12.71 0.05 -7.90
C TYR A 147 -12.57 0.42 -6.43
N LEU A 148 -11.74 1.42 -6.12
CA LEU A 148 -11.39 1.81 -4.76
C LEU A 148 -11.47 3.33 -4.56
N PRO A 149 -11.71 3.82 -3.33
CA PRO A 149 -11.62 5.25 -3.02
C PRO A 149 -10.16 5.70 -2.85
N VAL A 150 -9.89 6.95 -3.25
CA VAL A 150 -8.69 7.72 -2.91
C VAL A 150 -9.06 8.87 -2.01
N ALA A 151 -8.14 9.29 -1.13
CA ALA A 151 -8.31 10.44 -0.23
C ALA A 151 -6.92 11.02 0.11
N HIS A 152 -6.37 11.91 -0.74
CA HIS A 152 -5.01 12.42 -0.59
C HIS A 152 -4.79 13.80 -1.21
N GLY A 153 -3.92 14.62 -0.61
CA GLY A 153 -3.38 15.85 -1.17
C GLY A 153 -2.03 15.62 -1.89
N GLU A 154 -1.29 14.60 -1.44
CA GLU A 154 -0.01 14.17 -2.02
C GLU A 154 -0.15 12.72 -2.49
N GLY A 155 -0.47 12.51 -3.76
CA GLY A 155 -0.63 11.16 -4.33
C GLY A 155 0.13 10.95 -5.63
N LYS A 156 0.76 12.00 -6.18
CA LYS A 156 1.43 11.98 -7.46
C LYS A 156 2.77 11.26 -7.38
N VAL A 157 2.86 10.12 -8.04
CA VAL A 157 4.14 9.40 -8.24
C VAL A 157 4.96 10.10 -9.31
N VAL A 158 6.23 10.38 -8.99
CA VAL A 158 7.20 11.03 -9.88
C VAL A 158 8.49 10.21 -9.88
N THR A 159 9.10 10.03 -11.04
CA THR A 159 10.41 9.40 -11.21
C THR A 159 11.50 10.47 -11.47
N ALA A 160 12.73 10.21 -11.04
CA ALA A 160 13.85 11.12 -11.20
C ALA A 160 14.18 11.36 -12.68
N ASP A 161 14.03 10.34 -13.51
CA ASP A 161 14.34 10.36 -14.95
C ASP A 161 13.58 9.29 -15.72
N ALA A 162 13.68 9.34 -17.04
CA ALA A 162 13.06 8.39 -17.94
C ALA A 162 13.64 6.97 -17.77
N ALA A 163 14.92 6.82 -17.42
CA ALA A 163 15.54 5.52 -17.23
C ALA A 163 14.95 4.81 -16.00
N THR A 164 14.68 5.54 -14.93
CA THR A 164 13.98 5.02 -13.75
C THR A 164 12.57 4.56 -14.11
N LEU A 165 11.84 5.33 -14.91
CA LEU A 165 10.49 4.96 -15.35
C LEU A 165 10.51 3.67 -16.18
N GLU A 166 11.40 3.58 -17.17
CA GLU A 166 11.55 2.37 -18.00
C GLU A 166 11.92 1.15 -17.14
N ARG A 167 12.77 1.31 -16.13
CA ARG A 167 13.10 0.24 -15.21
C ARG A 167 11.88 -0.19 -14.37
N LEU A 168 11.04 0.73 -13.90
CA LEU A 168 9.81 0.37 -13.19
C LEU A 168 8.88 -0.49 -14.06
N LYS A 169 8.82 -0.19 -15.37
CA LYS A 169 8.01 -0.93 -16.35
C LYS A 169 8.64 -2.29 -16.68
N SER A 170 9.90 -2.30 -17.09
CA SER A 170 10.61 -3.52 -17.53
C SER A 170 10.73 -4.57 -16.43
N ASP A 171 10.97 -4.13 -15.21
CA ASP A 171 11.20 -5.01 -14.07
C ASP A 171 9.88 -5.40 -13.36
N GLY A 172 8.73 -4.89 -13.84
CA GLY A 172 7.41 -5.22 -13.30
C GLY A 172 7.17 -4.69 -11.90
N TYR A 173 7.70 -3.50 -11.56
CA TYR A 173 7.51 -2.86 -10.26
C TYR A 173 6.20 -2.07 -10.13
N ILE A 174 5.49 -1.83 -11.23
CA ILE A 174 4.19 -1.17 -11.19
C ILE A 174 3.14 -2.21 -10.77
N ALA A 175 2.52 -2.00 -9.61
CA ALA A 175 1.48 -2.87 -9.10
C ALA A 175 0.11 -2.56 -9.74
N TYR A 176 -0.27 -1.28 -9.71
CA TYR A 176 -1.52 -0.78 -10.27
C TYR A 176 -1.33 0.52 -11.03
N LYS A 177 -2.15 0.70 -12.08
CA LYS A 177 -2.36 1.98 -12.76
C LYS A 177 -3.80 2.46 -12.58
N TYR A 178 -3.98 3.79 -12.56
CA TYR A 178 -5.30 4.41 -12.69
C TYR A 178 -5.80 4.25 -14.12
N VAL A 179 -7.04 3.80 -14.26
CA VAL A 179 -7.71 3.61 -15.56
C VAL A 179 -9.16 4.10 -15.49
N GLY A 180 -9.77 4.28 -16.64
CA GLY A 180 -11.21 4.49 -16.76
C GLY A 180 -12.01 3.21 -16.52
N PRO A 181 -13.34 3.30 -16.51
CA PRO A 181 -14.23 2.12 -16.42
C PRO A 181 -14.02 1.10 -17.55
N ASP A 182 -13.53 1.58 -18.69
CA ASP A 182 -13.20 0.81 -19.91
C ASP A 182 -11.82 0.12 -19.85
N GLY A 183 -11.04 0.41 -18.80
CA GLY A 183 -9.67 -0.11 -18.64
C GLY A 183 -8.59 0.74 -19.31
N GLU A 184 -8.95 1.85 -19.94
CA GLU A 184 -8.01 2.72 -20.64
C GLU A 184 -7.43 3.80 -19.72
N GLU A 185 -6.16 4.13 -19.90
CA GLU A 185 -5.51 5.26 -19.22
C GLU A 185 -6.03 6.60 -19.78
N GLY A 186 -6.06 7.62 -18.95
CA GLY A 186 -6.50 8.94 -19.38
C GLY A 186 -6.01 10.06 -18.45
N PRO A 187 -6.17 11.32 -18.90
CA PRO A 187 -5.89 12.47 -18.04
C PRO A 187 -6.89 12.55 -16.88
N TYR A 188 -6.76 13.59 -16.06
CA TYR A 188 -7.79 13.91 -15.07
C TYR A 188 -9.19 13.91 -15.69
N PRO A 189 -10.20 13.28 -15.09
CA PRO A 189 -10.23 12.73 -13.72
C PRO A 189 -9.83 11.25 -13.60
N ILE A 190 -9.45 10.56 -14.68
CA ILE A 190 -9.05 9.14 -14.67
C ILE A 190 -7.77 8.99 -13.85
N ASN A 191 -6.72 9.73 -14.20
CA ASN A 191 -5.53 9.89 -13.36
C ASN A 191 -5.78 11.05 -12.40
N PRO A 192 -6.12 10.80 -11.11
CA PRO A 192 -6.63 11.83 -10.22
C PRO A 192 -5.58 12.81 -9.72
N ASN A 193 -4.31 12.46 -9.81
CA ASN A 193 -3.23 13.18 -9.17
C ASN A 193 -2.07 13.57 -10.09
N GLY A 194 -2.11 13.15 -11.37
CA GLY A 194 -1.07 13.44 -12.34
C GLY A 194 0.18 12.53 -12.20
N SER A 195 0.04 11.36 -11.59
CA SER A 195 1.11 10.35 -11.51
C SER A 195 1.66 10.02 -12.90
N VAL A 196 2.98 9.91 -13.01
CA VAL A 196 3.62 9.47 -14.25
C VAL A 196 3.09 8.08 -14.65
N GLU A 197 2.78 7.88 -15.94
CA GLU A 197 2.21 6.63 -16.45
C GLU A 197 1.01 6.13 -15.63
N SER A 198 0.20 7.04 -15.09
CA SER A 198 -0.98 6.71 -14.27
C SER A 198 -0.69 5.77 -13.08
N ILE A 199 0.55 5.73 -12.57
CA ILE A 199 0.95 4.82 -11.48
C ILE A 199 0.13 5.10 -10.22
N ALA A 200 -0.60 4.10 -9.75
CA ALA A 200 -1.40 4.14 -8.53
C ALA A 200 -0.77 3.37 -7.36
N GLY A 201 0.12 2.43 -7.66
CA GLY A 201 0.81 1.61 -6.68
C GLY A 201 2.05 0.93 -7.24
N LEU A 202 2.97 0.61 -6.34
CA LEU A 202 4.24 -0.04 -6.65
C LEU A 202 4.41 -1.33 -5.85
N THR A 203 5.22 -2.24 -6.36
CA THR A 203 5.67 -3.44 -5.65
C THR A 203 7.18 -3.58 -5.72
N ASP A 204 7.74 -4.48 -4.94
CA ASP A 204 9.16 -4.82 -4.97
C ASP A 204 9.44 -6.01 -5.92
N SER A 205 10.70 -6.39 -6.05
CA SER A 205 11.12 -7.52 -6.90
C SER A 205 10.57 -8.87 -6.43
N THR A 206 10.17 -8.97 -5.16
CA THR A 206 9.64 -10.21 -4.57
C THR A 206 8.13 -10.33 -4.66
N GLY A 207 7.43 -9.23 -4.96
CA GLY A 207 5.98 -9.14 -4.94
C GLY A 207 5.35 -9.19 -3.54
N ARG A 208 6.16 -9.20 -2.48
CA ARG A 208 5.70 -9.28 -1.09
C ARG A 208 5.63 -7.94 -0.37
N VAL A 209 6.17 -6.91 -0.98
CA VAL A 209 6.00 -5.52 -0.52
C VAL A 209 5.18 -4.77 -1.54
N MET A 210 4.08 -4.19 -1.13
CA MET A 210 3.22 -3.37 -1.99
C MET A 210 2.86 -2.06 -1.31
N GLY A 211 2.79 -1.00 -2.09
CA GLY A 211 2.21 0.28 -1.69
C GLY A 211 1.24 0.79 -2.74
N LEU A 212 0.14 1.38 -2.30
CA LEU A 212 -0.85 1.98 -3.19
C LEU A 212 -1.48 3.23 -2.56
N MET A 213 -1.86 4.21 -3.39
CA MET A 213 -2.55 5.43 -2.92
C MET A 213 -4.02 5.22 -2.57
N PRO A 214 -4.79 4.40 -3.32
CA PRO A 214 -6.16 4.07 -2.95
C PRO A 214 -6.27 3.31 -1.64
N HIS A 215 -7.47 3.36 -1.02
CA HIS A 215 -7.78 2.81 0.29
C HIS A 215 -8.61 1.51 0.20
N PRO A 216 -7.98 0.31 0.14
CA PRO A 216 -8.71 -0.94 0.09
C PRO A 216 -9.50 -1.22 1.38
N GLU A 217 -9.05 -0.73 2.54
CA GLU A 217 -9.73 -0.87 3.83
C GLU A 217 -11.08 -0.14 3.88
N ARG A 218 -11.30 0.79 2.96
CA ARG A 218 -12.55 1.54 2.82
C ARG A 218 -13.55 0.91 1.85
N PHE A 219 -13.23 -0.24 1.28
CA PHE A 219 -14.16 -1.03 0.48
C PHE A 219 -14.05 -2.53 0.81
N VAL A 220 -14.44 -2.88 2.04
CA VAL A 220 -14.46 -4.26 2.56
C VAL A 220 -15.87 -4.78 2.81
N ARG A 221 -16.86 -3.92 2.65
CA ARG A 221 -18.30 -4.23 2.76
C ARG A 221 -19.06 -3.60 1.61
N ARG A 222 -20.05 -4.31 1.07
CA ARG A 222 -20.92 -3.86 -0.02
C ARG A 222 -21.51 -2.45 0.21
N THR A 223 -21.95 -2.18 1.46
CA THR A 223 -22.56 -0.89 1.84
C THR A 223 -21.63 0.32 1.80
N GLN A 224 -20.33 0.11 1.65
CA GLN A 224 -19.35 1.19 1.47
C GLN A 224 -19.27 1.69 0.03
N HIS A 225 -19.80 0.92 -0.95
CA HIS A 225 -19.83 1.37 -2.35
C HIS A 225 -20.81 2.54 -2.51
N PRO A 226 -20.46 3.63 -3.26
CA PRO A 226 -21.33 4.82 -3.38
C PRO A 226 -22.70 4.51 -4.01
N HIS A 227 -22.81 3.47 -4.82
CA HIS A 227 -24.05 3.05 -5.47
C HIS A 227 -24.58 1.69 -4.96
N TRP A 228 -24.25 1.32 -3.73
CA TRP A 228 -24.58 -0.01 -3.18
C TRP A 228 -26.06 -0.39 -3.27
N THR A 229 -26.98 0.61 -3.21
CA THR A 229 -28.41 0.38 -3.35
C THR A 229 -28.87 0.00 -4.75
N ARG A 230 -28.03 0.26 -5.77
CA ARG A 230 -28.28 -0.04 -7.19
C ARG A 230 -27.55 -1.28 -7.66
N LEU A 231 -26.62 -1.79 -6.88
CA LEU A 231 -25.83 -2.98 -7.18
C LEU A 231 -26.46 -4.21 -6.55
N GLY A 232 -26.26 -5.37 -7.17
CA GLY A 232 -26.77 -6.64 -6.67
C GLY A 232 -26.27 -6.96 -5.25
N GLU A 233 -26.97 -7.84 -4.55
CA GLU A 233 -26.59 -8.29 -3.21
C GLU A 233 -25.28 -9.08 -3.22
N ASP A 234 -24.91 -9.67 -4.35
CA ASP A 234 -23.71 -10.49 -4.56
C ASP A 234 -22.43 -9.68 -4.79
N LEU A 235 -22.49 -8.34 -4.66
CA LEU A 235 -21.29 -7.52 -4.82
C LEU A 235 -20.22 -7.91 -3.79
N ASP A 236 -19.13 -8.52 -4.27
CA ASP A 236 -17.94 -8.80 -3.46
C ASP A 236 -16.99 -7.60 -3.51
N PRO A 237 -16.80 -6.89 -2.39
CA PRO A 237 -16.03 -5.65 -2.36
C PRO A 237 -14.58 -5.87 -2.81
N ASP A 238 -14.06 -4.96 -3.65
CA ASP A 238 -12.74 -5.14 -4.21
C ASP A 238 -11.61 -4.99 -3.21
N GLY A 239 -11.79 -4.10 -2.22
CA GLY A 239 -10.75 -3.84 -1.22
C GLY A 239 -10.43 -5.03 -0.32
N ILE A 240 -11.44 -5.84 0.06
CA ILE A 240 -11.21 -7.01 0.92
C ILE A 240 -10.32 -8.07 0.26
N LYS A 241 -10.30 -8.12 -1.09
CA LYS A 241 -9.52 -9.09 -1.84
C LYS A 241 -8.02 -8.93 -1.60
N ILE A 242 -7.53 -7.70 -1.52
CA ILE A 242 -6.12 -7.41 -1.21
C ILE A 242 -5.73 -8.03 0.15
N PHE A 243 -6.58 -7.88 1.15
CA PHE A 243 -6.34 -8.47 2.48
C PHE A 243 -6.49 -9.99 2.49
N ARG A 244 -7.49 -10.54 1.79
CA ARG A 244 -7.68 -12.00 1.65
C ARG A 244 -6.47 -12.66 0.95
N ASN A 245 -5.93 -12.03 -0.10
CA ASN A 245 -4.75 -12.53 -0.79
C ASN A 245 -3.52 -12.56 0.13
N ALA A 246 -3.30 -11.49 0.91
CA ALA A 246 -2.23 -11.44 1.89
C ALA A 246 -2.36 -12.53 2.97
N VAL A 247 -3.56 -12.72 3.50
CA VAL A 247 -3.82 -13.73 4.54
C VAL A 247 -3.64 -15.14 3.98
N ARG A 248 -4.18 -15.42 2.78
CA ARG A 248 -4.01 -16.70 2.09
C ARG A 248 -2.53 -17.02 1.88
N TYR A 249 -1.75 -16.06 1.35
CA TYR A 249 -0.31 -16.25 1.16
C TYR A 249 0.40 -16.59 2.49
N ALA A 250 0.09 -15.86 3.56
CA ALA A 250 0.68 -16.10 4.86
C ALA A 250 0.33 -17.49 5.40
N GLN A 251 -0.91 -17.95 5.22
CA GLN A 251 -1.35 -19.29 5.63
C GLN A 251 -0.63 -20.39 4.86
N GLU A 252 -0.47 -20.23 3.55
CA GLU A 252 0.10 -21.24 2.67
C GLU A 252 1.64 -21.31 2.76
N ASN A 253 2.31 -20.19 2.99
CA ASN A 253 3.77 -20.10 2.85
C ASN A 253 4.52 -19.82 4.16
N LEU A 254 3.88 -19.20 5.16
CA LEU A 254 4.58 -18.76 6.37
C LEU A 254 4.16 -19.55 7.61
N LEU A 255 2.94 -20.12 7.66
CA LEU A 255 2.46 -20.84 8.81
C LEU A 255 2.68 -22.36 8.70
N GLN A 256 2.77 -22.91 7.49
CA GLN A 256 3.00 -24.34 7.29
C GLN A 256 4.44 -24.78 7.59
N SER A 257 5.40 -23.86 7.56
CA SER A 257 6.81 -24.14 7.86
C SER A 257 7.12 -24.35 9.35
N CYS A 258 6.17 -24.12 10.25
CA CYS A 258 6.33 -24.36 11.69
C CYS A 258 5.87 -25.75 12.15
N SER A 259 5.47 -26.64 11.23
CA SER A 259 4.93 -27.97 11.55
C SER A 259 5.82 -29.14 11.14
N ALA A 260 7.10 -28.88 10.82
CA ALA A 260 8.10 -29.89 10.45
C ALA A 260 9.22 -29.98 11.49
#